data_5d485a43616b36e3e9ffa81693ead0ac
#
_entry.id   5d485a43616b36e3e9ffa81693ead0ac
#
_cell.length_a   1.000
_cell.length_b   1.000
_cell.length_c   1.000
_cell.angle_alpha   90.00
_cell.angle_beta   90.00
_cell.angle_gamma   90.00
#
_symmetry.space_group_name_H-M   'P 1'
#
loop_
_entity.id
_entity.type
_entity.pdbx_description
1 polymer ?
#
loop_
_entity_poly.entity_id
_entity_poly.type
_entity_poly.pdbx_seq_one_letter_code
_entity_poly.pdbx_strand_id
1 'polypeptide(L)'
;MQEYLDFLKGVGKIRKFEKNNILFFEGERALKFFILLKGRVRVYKSTAGEKEITLHYFTPPNFIAEMPTFKHLRYPANAICEEYCEILEIDFEDFEALCTQNKEFNFLLISSLFEKIKIL
;
A
#
# COMPACT_ATOMS: atom_id res chain seq x y z
N MET A 1 5.05 14.83 -3.67
CA MET A 1 5.00 13.34 -3.85
C MET A 1 5.83 12.85 -5.04
N GLN A 2 5.77 13.53 -6.17
CA GLN A 2 6.46 13.07 -7.38
C GLN A 2 7.99 12.96 -7.22
N GLU A 3 8.62 13.91 -6.54
CA GLU A 3 10.06 13.88 -6.28
C GLU A 3 10.48 12.62 -5.53
N TYR A 4 9.64 12.21 -4.57
CA TYR A 4 9.93 11.04 -3.75
C TYR A 4 9.63 9.74 -4.49
N LEU A 5 8.68 9.76 -5.43
CA LEU A 5 8.40 8.59 -6.25
C LEU A 5 9.61 8.21 -7.10
N ASP A 6 10.30 9.18 -7.67
CA ASP A 6 11.49 8.91 -8.48
C ASP A 6 12.60 8.28 -7.63
N PHE A 7 12.77 8.76 -6.41
CA PHE A 7 13.72 8.17 -5.46
C PHE A 7 13.31 6.73 -5.09
N LEU A 8 12.03 6.54 -4.75
CA LEU A 8 11.52 5.24 -4.31
C LEU A 8 11.55 4.18 -5.40
N LYS A 9 11.40 4.59 -6.66
CA LYS A 9 11.51 3.67 -7.81
C LYS A 9 12.90 3.03 -7.92
N GLY A 10 13.93 3.70 -7.40
CA GLY A 10 15.27 3.15 -7.36
C GLY A 10 15.50 2.13 -6.25
N VAL A 11 14.61 2.10 -5.26
CA VAL A 11 14.72 1.23 -4.10
C VAL A 11 13.79 0.01 -4.22
N GLY A 12 12.59 0.23 -4.72
CA GLY A 12 11.58 -0.80 -4.84
C GLY A 12 11.53 -1.43 -6.22
N LYS A 13 10.50 -2.23 -6.44
CA LYS A 13 10.28 -2.95 -7.69
C LYS A 13 8.90 -2.65 -8.23
N ILE A 14 8.81 -2.17 -9.46
CA ILE A 14 7.53 -1.89 -10.09
C ILE A 14 6.96 -3.20 -10.64
N ARG A 15 5.72 -3.52 -10.26
CA ARG A 15 4.99 -4.67 -10.75
C ARG A 15 3.70 -4.26 -11.41
N LYS A 16 3.31 -5.01 -12.43
CA LYS A 16 2.09 -4.78 -13.19
C LYS A 16 1.07 -5.84 -12.82
N PHE A 17 -0.16 -5.40 -12.55
CA PHE A 17 -1.27 -6.28 -12.18
C PHE A 17 -2.43 -6.06 -13.13
N GLU A 18 -3.07 -7.16 -13.51
CA GLU A 18 -4.29 -7.09 -14.30
C GLU A 18 -5.49 -6.88 -13.38
N LYS A 19 -6.59 -6.44 -13.98
CA LYS A 19 -7.87 -6.32 -13.27
C LYS A 19 -8.20 -7.65 -12.57
N ASN A 20 -8.68 -7.56 -11.35
CA ASN A 20 -9.06 -8.66 -10.46
C ASN A 20 -7.90 -9.47 -9.89
N ASN A 21 -6.66 -9.10 -10.16
CA ASN A 21 -5.53 -9.70 -9.45
C ASN A 21 -5.56 -9.25 -7.99
N ILE A 22 -5.23 -10.19 -7.09
CA ILE A 22 -5.14 -9.91 -5.66
C ILE A 22 -3.76 -9.38 -5.34
N LEU A 23 -3.69 -8.28 -4.61
CA LEU A 23 -2.43 -7.72 -4.16
C LEU A 23 -1.95 -8.42 -2.90
N PHE A 24 -2.86 -8.61 -1.94
CA PHE A 24 -2.59 -9.42 -0.74
C PHE A 24 -3.91 -9.87 -0.12
N PHE A 25 -3.82 -10.90 0.73
CA PHE A 25 -4.96 -11.42 1.47
C PHE A 25 -4.88 -11.04 2.94
N GLU A 26 -6.04 -10.84 3.54
CA GLU A 26 -6.16 -10.64 4.98
C GLU A 26 -5.49 -11.81 5.70
N GLY A 27 -4.71 -11.50 6.73
CA GLY A 27 -4.05 -12.50 7.56
C GLY A 27 -2.66 -12.90 7.12
N GLU A 28 -2.26 -12.55 5.90
CA GLU A 28 -0.88 -12.77 5.46
C GLU A 28 0.05 -11.81 6.18
N ARG A 29 1.29 -12.23 6.40
CA ARG A 29 2.29 -11.36 7.05
C ARG A 29 2.61 -10.18 6.15
N ALA A 30 2.59 -8.97 6.72
CA ALA A 30 2.86 -7.76 5.97
C ALA A 30 4.36 -7.54 5.84
N LEU A 31 4.98 -8.22 4.89
CA LEU A 31 6.41 -8.14 4.62
C LEU A 31 6.76 -7.05 3.61
N LYS A 32 5.77 -6.48 2.97
CA LYS A 32 5.93 -5.46 1.93
C LYS A 32 4.88 -4.37 2.11
N PHE A 33 5.25 -3.15 1.74
CA PHE A 33 4.23 -2.12 1.53
C PHE A 33 4.29 -1.68 0.07
N PHE A 34 3.30 -0.90 -0.34
CA PHE A 34 3.08 -0.62 -1.74
C PHE A 34 2.81 0.85 -1.98
N ILE A 35 3.14 1.32 -3.18
CA ILE A 35 2.74 2.64 -3.65
C ILE A 35 2.01 2.44 -4.97
N LEU A 36 0.74 2.85 -5.00
CA LEU A 36 -0.07 2.77 -6.21
C LEU A 36 0.35 3.90 -7.15
N LEU A 37 0.87 3.53 -8.33
CA LEU A 37 1.34 4.47 -9.32
C LEU A 37 0.32 4.69 -10.44
N LYS A 38 -0.45 3.65 -10.76
CA LYS A 38 -1.47 3.70 -11.80
C LYS A 38 -2.56 2.70 -11.50
N GLY A 39 -3.80 3.07 -11.77
CA GLY A 39 -4.94 2.18 -11.57
C GLY A 39 -5.71 2.47 -10.29
N ARG A 40 -6.44 1.48 -9.82
CA ARG A 40 -7.30 1.61 -8.65
C ARG A 40 -7.31 0.30 -7.88
N VAL A 41 -7.15 0.38 -6.57
CA VAL A 41 -7.14 -0.79 -5.67
C VAL A 41 -8.30 -0.67 -4.68
N ARG A 42 -9.02 -1.76 -4.51
CA ARG A 42 -10.10 -1.85 -3.53
C ARG A 42 -9.64 -2.70 -2.35
N VAL A 43 -9.81 -2.17 -1.16
CA VAL A 43 -9.53 -2.88 0.09
C VAL A 43 -10.85 -3.32 0.68
N TYR A 44 -10.97 -4.60 1.02
CA TYR A 44 -12.22 -5.19 1.44
C TYR A 44 -12.02 -6.32 2.44
N LYS A 45 -13.09 -6.65 3.15
CA LYS A 45 -13.14 -7.84 4.01
C LYS A 45 -14.19 -8.80 3.50
N SER A 46 -13.92 -10.09 3.65
CA SER A 46 -14.89 -11.14 3.37
C SER A 46 -15.60 -11.51 4.65
N THR A 47 -16.91 -11.69 4.57
CA THR A 47 -17.73 -12.10 5.71
C THR A 47 -18.12 -13.57 5.58
N ALA A 48 -18.68 -14.13 6.65
CA ALA A 48 -19.06 -15.54 6.72
C ALA A 48 -20.10 -15.95 5.66
N GLY A 49 -20.82 -15.04 5.06
CA GLY A 49 -21.80 -15.32 4.01
C GLY A 49 -21.27 -15.11 2.61
N GLU A 50 -19.96 -15.14 2.42
CA GLU A 50 -19.28 -14.85 1.15
C GLU A 50 -19.54 -13.43 0.64
N LYS A 51 -20.00 -12.55 1.50
CA LYS A 51 -20.19 -11.14 1.15
C LYS A 51 -18.90 -10.39 1.36
N GLU A 52 -18.65 -9.44 0.47
CA GLU A 52 -17.50 -8.56 0.58
C GLU A 52 -17.96 -7.20 1.09
N ILE A 53 -17.22 -6.65 2.03
CA ILE A 53 -17.47 -5.30 2.55
C ILE A 53 -16.29 -4.45 2.13
N THR A 54 -16.53 -3.50 1.24
CA THR A 54 -15.48 -2.57 0.81
C THR A 54 -15.18 -1.57 1.92
N LEU A 55 -13.92 -1.49 2.30
CA LEU A 55 -13.46 -0.56 3.32
C LEU A 55 -12.93 0.73 2.73
N HIS A 56 -12.26 0.64 1.60
CA HIS A 56 -11.61 1.80 1.00
C HIS A 56 -11.20 1.53 -0.44
N TYR A 57 -11.17 2.60 -1.25
CA TYR A 57 -10.59 2.59 -2.59
C TYR A 57 -9.37 3.50 -2.58
N PHE A 58 -8.27 3.01 -3.18
CA PHE A 58 -7.07 3.79 -3.37
C PHE A 58 -6.92 4.21 -4.82
N THR A 59 -6.55 5.47 -5.02
CA THR A 59 -6.20 6.02 -6.34
C THR A 59 -4.80 6.61 -6.26
N PRO A 60 -4.06 6.68 -7.38
CA PRO A 60 -2.68 7.18 -7.37
C PRO A 60 -2.58 8.68 -7.09
N PRO A 61 -1.46 9.12 -6.51
CA PRO A 61 -0.44 8.30 -5.87
C PRO A 61 -0.83 8.05 -4.42
N ASN A 62 -0.62 6.83 -3.93
CA ASN A 62 -0.98 6.53 -2.53
C ASN A 62 -0.20 5.35 -1.99
N PHE A 63 0.07 5.40 -0.69
CA PHE A 63 0.65 4.26 0.02
C PHE A 63 -0.43 3.25 0.36
N ILE A 64 -0.08 1.96 0.30
CA ILE A 64 -0.97 0.87 0.68
C ILE A 64 -0.21 -0.05 1.64
N ALA A 65 -0.81 -0.37 2.79
CA ALA A 65 -0.29 -1.32 3.78
C ALA A 65 0.99 -0.88 4.49
N GLU A 66 1.29 0.42 4.54
CA GLU A 66 2.47 0.92 5.25
C GLU A 66 2.40 0.66 6.75
N MET A 67 1.24 0.80 7.37
CA MET A 67 1.09 0.62 8.82
C MET A 67 1.30 -0.83 9.27
N PRO A 68 0.63 -1.83 8.69
CA PRO A 68 0.86 -3.20 9.12
C PRO A 68 2.30 -3.64 8.86
N THR A 69 2.92 -3.19 7.78
CA THR A 69 4.32 -3.52 7.47
C THR A 69 5.26 -2.90 8.50
N PHE A 70 5.06 -1.63 8.81
CA PHE A 70 5.87 -0.92 9.80
C PHE A 70 5.77 -1.54 11.19
N LYS A 71 4.57 -2.02 11.56
CA LYS A 71 4.34 -2.58 12.90
C LYS A 71 4.53 -4.09 12.98
N HIS A 72 5.03 -4.73 11.93
CA HIS A 72 5.22 -6.19 11.88
C HIS A 72 3.91 -6.96 12.12
N LEU A 73 2.83 -6.44 11.60
CA LEU A 73 1.51 -7.04 11.73
C LEU A 73 1.16 -7.86 10.50
N ARG A 74 -0.02 -8.46 10.51
CA ARG A 74 -0.61 -9.09 9.34
C ARG A 74 -1.47 -8.08 8.61
N TYR A 75 -1.71 -8.30 7.33
CA TYR A 75 -2.62 -7.43 6.57
C TYR A 75 -4.02 -7.53 7.20
N PRO A 76 -4.65 -6.40 7.52
CA PRO A 76 -5.95 -6.42 8.19
C PRO A 76 -7.14 -6.60 7.25
N ALA A 77 -6.90 -6.69 5.95
CA ALA A 77 -7.94 -6.82 4.94
C ALA A 77 -7.33 -7.35 3.65
N ASN A 78 -8.18 -7.65 2.68
CA ASN A 78 -7.76 -8.04 1.34
C ASN A 78 -7.62 -6.80 0.45
N ALA A 79 -6.76 -6.89 -0.57
CA ALA A 79 -6.63 -5.83 -1.56
C ALA A 79 -6.65 -6.43 -2.97
N ILE A 80 -7.51 -5.88 -3.82
CA ILE A 80 -7.71 -6.36 -5.19
C ILE A 80 -7.58 -5.19 -6.17
N CYS A 81 -6.97 -5.45 -7.31
CA CYS A 81 -6.86 -4.46 -8.37
C CYS A 81 -8.18 -4.38 -9.13
N GLU A 82 -8.80 -3.21 -9.12
CA GLU A 82 -10.09 -2.98 -9.79
C GLU A 82 -9.95 -2.78 -11.29
N GLU A 83 -8.74 -2.50 -11.74
CA GLU A 83 -8.38 -2.28 -13.12
C GLU A 83 -6.90 -2.61 -13.28
N TYR A 84 -6.34 -2.44 -14.46
CA TYR A 84 -4.90 -2.58 -14.63
C TYR A 84 -4.17 -1.62 -13.70
N CYS A 85 -3.20 -2.13 -12.95
CA CYS A 85 -2.45 -1.35 -11.98
C CYS A 85 -0.95 -1.48 -12.18
N GLU A 86 -0.24 -0.39 -11.90
CA GLU A 86 1.21 -0.40 -11.74
C GLU A 86 1.51 -0.01 -10.31
N ILE A 87 2.21 -0.88 -9.61
CA ILE A 87 2.41 -0.77 -8.18
C ILE A 87 3.88 -0.97 -7.85
N LEU A 88 4.41 -0.04 -7.05
CA LEU A 88 5.78 -0.14 -6.55
C LEU A 88 5.75 -0.95 -5.26
N GLU A 89 6.45 -2.09 -5.24
CA GLU A 89 6.59 -2.92 -4.04
C GLU A 89 7.90 -2.59 -3.37
N ILE A 90 7.86 -2.41 -2.05
CA ILE A 90 9.06 -2.18 -1.26
C ILE A 90 9.08 -3.19 -0.12
N ASP A 91 10.15 -3.97 0.00
CA ASP A 91 10.31 -4.95 1.07
C ASP A 91 10.48 -4.26 2.41
N PHE A 92 10.07 -4.94 3.48
CA PHE A 92 10.17 -4.40 4.84
C PHE A 92 11.58 -3.92 5.17
N GLU A 93 12.61 -4.69 4.82
CA GLU A 93 13.98 -4.30 5.12
C GLU A 93 14.38 -2.99 4.45
N ASP A 94 13.99 -2.81 3.19
CA ASP A 94 14.24 -1.57 2.46
C ASP A 94 13.43 -0.43 3.05
N PHE A 95 12.20 -0.71 3.45
CA PHE A 95 11.33 0.25 4.12
C PHE A 95 11.95 0.75 5.43
N GLU A 96 12.46 -0.18 6.24
CA GLU A 96 13.11 0.16 7.51
C GLU A 96 14.33 1.05 7.27
N ALA A 97 15.14 0.71 6.28
CA ALA A 97 16.32 1.52 5.92
C ALA A 97 15.91 2.93 5.50
N LEU A 98 14.85 3.06 4.71
CA LEU A 98 14.33 4.38 4.31
C LEU A 98 13.89 5.19 5.52
N CYS A 99 13.18 4.56 6.46
CA CYS A 99 12.68 5.24 7.65
C CYS A 99 13.81 5.73 8.56
N THR A 100 14.91 5.00 8.64
CA THR A 100 16.03 5.37 9.51
C THR A 100 16.99 6.35 8.86
N GLN A 101 17.03 6.42 7.54
CA GLN A 101 18.02 7.22 6.81
C GLN A 101 17.45 8.42 6.07
N ASN A 102 16.13 8.51 5.93
CA ASN A 102 15.51 9.54 5.12
C ASN A 102 14.38 10.24 5.85
N LYS A 103 14.69 11.44 6.34
CA LYS A 103 13.74 12.25 7.10
C LYS A 103 12.56 12.71 6.24
N GLU A 104 12.81 13.07 5.00
CA GLU A 104 11.78 13.52 4.09
C GLU A 104 10.78 12.40 3.79
N PHE A 105 11.29 11.18 3.65
CA PHE A 105 10.43 10.01 3.45
C PHE A 105 9.50 9.81 4.65
N ASN A 106 10.02 9.97 5.86
CA ASN A 106 9.22 9.83 7.07
C ASN A 106 8.10 10.86 7.13
N PHE A 107 8.36 12.10 6.75
CA PHE A 107 7.31 13.12 6.70
C PHE A 107 6.26 12.80 5.65
N LEU A 108 6.67 12.29 4.51
CA LEU A 108 5.75 11.88 3.46
C LEU A 108 4.84 10.75 3.93
N LEU A 109 5.40 9.78 4.62
CA LEU A 109 4.65 8.65 5.17
C LEU A 109 3.62 9.14 6.19
N ILE A 110 4.03 10.02 7.09
CA ILE A 110 3.13 10.60 8.10
C ILE A 110 2.01 11.38 7.43
N SER A 111 2.31 12.14 6.40
CA SER A 111 1.30 12.89 5.66
C SER A 111 0.26 11.97 5.02
N SER A 112 0.72 10.84 4.47
CA SER A 112 -0.17 9.83 3.90
C SER A 112 -1.13 9.27 4.96
N LEU A 113 -0.60 8.99 6.15
CA LEU A 113 -1.42 8.49 7.25
C LEU A 113 -2.46 9.51 7.68
N PHE A 114 -2.08 10.77 7.78
CA PHE A 114 -3.03 11.83 8.14
C PHE A 114 -4.17 11.93 7.13
N GLU A 115 -3.88 11.78 5.86
CA GLU A 115 -4.92 11.81 4.85
C GLU A 115 -5.91 10.66 5.01
N LYS A 116 -5.42 9.48 5.37
CA LYS A 116 -6.27 8.29 5.52
C LYS A 116 -7.19 8.34 6.73
N ILE A 117 -6.82 9.09 7.76
CA ILE A 117 -7.62 9.22 8.97
C ILE A 117 -8.28 10.60 9.08
N LYS A 118 -8.37 11.30 8.01
CA LYS A 118 -8.99 12.60 7.95
C LYS A 118 -10.46 12.51 8.33
N ILE A 119 -10.88 13.29 9.33
CA ILE A 119 -12.23 13.25 9.89
C ILE A 119 -12.92 14.57 9.60
N LEU A 120 -13.07 15.07 8.59
CA LEU A 120 -13.74 16.37 8.40
C LEU A 120 -14.99 16.29 7.55
#